data_19e19b41007e1ed41ec1d52e941c05dd
#
_entry.id   19e19b41007e1ed41ec1d52e941c05dd
#
_cell.length_a   1.000
_cell.length_b   1.000
_cell.length_c   1.000
_cell.angle_alpha   90.00
_cell.angle_beta   90.00
_cell.angle_gamma   90.00
#
_symmetry.space_group_name_H-M   'P 1'
#
loop_
_entity.id
_entity.type
_entity.pdbx_description
1 polymer ?
#
loop_
_entity_poly.entity_id
_entity_poly.type
_entity_poly.pdbx_seq_one_letter_code
_entity_poly.pdbx_strand_id
1 'polypeptide(L)'
;MQIIKDELFKENLQVVLKYIAQDSKAKASKFNKQLSVQVNKLGNMPFKFRQSNYYDDNNIRDLIFKGYTIPYLVDEEKELIVVLDIFK
;
A
#
# COMPACT_ATOMS: atom_id res chain seq x y z
N MET A 1 -13.96 -6.50 2.70
CA MET A 1 -13.20 -5.92 3.81
C MET A 1 -13.03 -4.42 3.61
N GLN A 2 -13.17 -3.67 4.70
CA GLN A 2 -12.90 -2.23 4.70
C GLN A 2 -11.38 -1.99 4.63
N ILE A 3 -10.97 -0.96 3.89
CA ILE A 3 -9.56 -0.61 3.76
C ILE A 3 -9.31 0.72 4.46
N ILE A 4 -8.41 0.71 5.43
CA ILE A 4 -8.01 1.88 6.21
C ILE A 4 -6.54 2.17 5.87
N LYS A 5 -6.24 3.44 5.68
CA LYS A 5 -4.88 3.89 5.38
C LYS A 5 -4.30 4.56 6.61
N ASP A 6 -3.19 4.00 7.12
CA ASP A 6 -2.48 4.57 8.26
C ASP A 6 -1.87 5.92 7.90
N GLU A 7 -1.71 6.78 8.90
CA GLU A 7 -1.12 8.11 8.68
C GLU A 7 0.28 8.02 8.10
N LEU A 8 1.08 7.07 8.56
CA LEU A 8 2.44 6.88 8.05
C LEU A 8 2.41 6.57 6.54
N PHE A 9 1.49 5.70 6.11
CA PHE A 9 1.32 5.42 4.68
C PHE A 9 0.98 6.70 3.91
N LYS A 10 0.02 7.48 4.42
CA LYS A 10 -0.42 8.71 3.74
C LYS A 10 0.73 9.71 3.63
N GLU A 11 1.48 9.90 4.70
CA GLU A 11 2.62 10.83 4.71
C GLU A 11 3.70 10.40 3.73
N ASN A 12 4.09 9.12 3.77
CA ASN A 12 5.14 8.60 2.90
C ASN A 12 4.70 8.55 1.45
N LEU A 13 3.42 8.30 1.18
CA LEU A 13 2.88 8.37 -0.18
C LEU A 13 3.05 9.78 -0.75
N GLN A 14 2.78 10.82 0.05
CA GLN A 14 2.98 12.19 -0.41
C GLN A 14 4.43 12.47 -0.75
N VAL A 15 5.38 11.94 0.02
CA VAL A 15 6.81 12.06 -0.29
C VAL A 15 7.13 11.41 -1.63
N VAL A 16 6.61 10.20 -1.86
CA VAL A 16 6.82 9.47 -3.12
C VAL A 16 6.23 10.25 -4.30
N LEU A 17 5.00 10.75 -4.15
CA LEU A 17 4.33 11.49 -5.23
C LEU A 17 5.05 12.81 -5.55
N LYS A 18 5.55 13.50 -4.55
CA LYS A 18 6.33 14.72 -4.77
C LYS A 18 7.63 14.43 -5.53
N TYR A 19 8.28 13.32 -5.19
CA TYR A 19 9.49 12.90 -5.88
C TYR A 19 9.20 12.62 -7.36
N ILE A 20 8.15 11.85 -7.65
CA ILE A 20 7.76 11.54 -9.03
C ILE A 20 7.36 12.82 -9.77
N ALA A 21 6.65 13.73 -9.10
CA ALA A 21 6.17 14.98 -9.71
C ALA A 21 7.31 15.94 -10.10
N GLN A 22 8.50 15.80 -9.51
CA GLN A 22 9.67 16.56 -9.93
C GLN A 22 10.04 16.28 -11.38
N ASP A 23 9.82 15.03 -11.82
CA ASP A 23 10.01 14.66 -13.21
C ASP A 23 8.76 15.00 -14.03
N SER A 24 7.58 14.60 -13.55
CA SER A 24 6.33 14.82 -14.26
C SER A 24 5.14 14.73 -13.32
N LYS A 25 4.32 15.78 -13.29
CA LYS A 25 3.06 15.78 -12.53
C LYS A 25 2.08 14.74 -13.08
N ALA A 26 2.08 14.55 -14.39
CA ALA A 26 1.22 13.55 -15.03
C ALA A 26 1.60 12.13 -14.60
N LYS A 27 2.89 11.84 -14.49
CA LYS A 27 3.37 10.54 -14.01
C LYS A 27 2.99 10.31 -12.56
N ALA A 28 3.09 11.33 -11.71
CA ALA A 28 2.70 11.23 -10.31
C ALA A 28 1.19 10.93 -10.18
N SER A 29 0.37 11.63 -10.93
CA SER A 29 -1.09 11.40 -10.93
C SER A 29 -1.43 9.98 -11.40
N LYS A 30 -0.78 9.50 -12.45
CA LYS A 30 -0.98 8.15 -12.97
C LYS A 30 -0.55 7.10 -11.95
N PHE A 31 0.62 7.29 -11.33
CA PHE A 31 1.10 6.40 -10.27
C PHE A 31 0.08 6.28 -9.14
N ASN A 32 -0.42 7.42 -8.67
CA ASN A 32 -1.38 7.46 -7.57
C ASN A 32 -2.68 6.73 -7.92
N LYS A 33 -3.20 6.94 -9.12
CA LYS A 33 -4.43 6.28 -9.58
C LYS A 33 -4.24 4.77 -9.68
N GLN A 34 -3.13 4.33 -10.27
CA GLN A 34 -2.84 2.91 -10.43
C GLN A 34 -2.62 2.22 -9.07
N LEU A 35 -1.92 2.90 -8.15
CA LEU A 35 -1.73 2.39 -6.80
C LEU A 35 -3.07 2.23 -6.08
N SER A 36 -3.95 3.23 -6.19
CA SER A 36 -5.29 3.18 -5.57
C SER A 36 -6.08 1.96 -6.05
N VAL A 37 -6.00 1.65 -7.34
CA VAL A 37 -6.66 0.46 -7.90
C VAL A 37 -6.11 -0.81 -7.25
N GLN A 38 -4.80 -0.92 -7.11
CA GLN A 38 -4.16 -2.10 -6.50
C GLN A 38 -4.53 -2.23 -5.02
N VAL A 39 -4.51 -1.13 -4.29
CA VAL A 39 -4.87 -1.13 -2.87
C VAL A 39 -6.34 -1.54 -2.70
N ASN A 40 -7.23 -1.00 -3.52
CA ASN A 40 -8.66 -1.31 -3.41
C ASN A 40 -8.99 -2.77 -3.74
N LYS A 41 -8.13 -3.46 -4.48
CA LYS A 41 -8.31 -4.88 -4.80
C LYS A 41 -7.89 -5.80 -3.66
N LEU A 42 -7.17 -5.31 -2.65
CA LEU A 42 -6.68 -6.14 -1.55
C LEU A 42 -7.82 -6.84 -0.78
N GLY A 43 -8.98 -6.20 -0.70
CA GLY A 43 -10.14 -6.79 -0.02
C GLY A 43 -10.67 -8.06 -0.67
N ASN A 44 -10.40 -8.31 -1.95
CA ASN A 44 -10.89 -9.49 -2.66
C ASN A 44 -10.06 -10.75 -2.33
N MET A 45 -8.74 -10.59 -2.19
CA MET A 45 -7.84 -11.69 -1.87
C MET A 45 -6.74 -11.17 -0.94
N PRO A 46 -7.06 -10.93 0.34
CA PRO A 46 -6.14 -10.22 1.24
C PRO A 46 -4.82 -10.97 1.49
N PHE A 47 -4.80 -12.28 1.40
CA PHE A 47 -3.58 -13.06 1.61
C PHE A 47 -2.91 -13.49 0.31
N LYS A 48 -3.24 -12.87 -0.81
CA LYS A 48 -2.65 -13.17 -2.12
C LYS A 48 -1.15 -12.90 -2.15
N PHE A 49 -0.70 -11.83 -1.50
CA PHE A 49 0.69 -11.44 -1.50
C PHE A 49 1.46 -12.17 -0.39
N ARG A 50 2.79 -12.18 -0.50
CA ARG A 50 3.66 -12.87 0.45
C ARG A 50 3.53 -12.29 1.86
N GLN A 51 3.87 -13.08 2.86
CA GLN A 51 4.06 -12.57 4.22
C GLN A 51 5.16 -11.50 4.18
N SER A 52 4.99 -10.43 4.95
CA SER A 52 5.92 -9.33 4.95
C SER A 52 7.32 -9.76 5.39
N ASN A 53 8.34 -9.29 4.68
CA ASN A 53 9.73 -9.47 5.07
C ASN A 53 10.20 -8.46 6.12
N TYR A 54 9.36 -7.46 6.41
CA TYR A 54 9.73 -6.31 7.26
C TYR A 54 9.04 -6.32 8.61
N TYR A 55 8.03 -7.17 8.78
CA TYR A 55 7.27 -7.30 10.01
C TYR A 55 7.20 -8.76 10.42
N ASP A 56 7.32 -9.01 11.71
CA ASP A 56 7.23 -10.37 12.28
C ASP A 56 5.78 -10.67 12.66
N ASP A 57 4.91 -10.75 11.65
CA ASP A 57 3.48 -10.98 11.82
C ASP A 57 2.94 -11.64 10.55
N ASN A 58 2.34 -12.82 10.69
CA ASN A 58 1.79 -13.59 9.57
C ASN A 58 0.63 -12.86 8.87
N ASN A 59 -0.02 -11.94 9.55
CA ASN A 59 -1.14 -11.18 9.00
C ASN A 59 -0.71 -9.91 8.28
N ILE A 60 0.59 -9.63 8.25
CA ILE A 60 1.11 -8.50 7.48
C ILE A 60 1.71 -9.03 6.18
N ARG A 61 1.22 -8.49 5.08
CA ARG A 61 1.60 -8.88 3.72
C ARG A 61 2.22 -7.69 2.99
N ASP A 62 3.03 -7.97 1.98
CA ASP A 62 3.69 -6.94 1.19
C ASP A 62 3.08 -6.89 -0.21
N LEU A 63 2.39 -5.80 -0.54
CA LEU A 63 2.03 -5.47 -1.92
C LEU A 63 3.24 -4.83 -2.57
N ILE A 64 3.70 -5.40 -3.67
CA ILE A 64 4.81 -4.83 -4.44
C ILE A 64 4.23 -4.13 -5.66
N PHE A 65 4.57 -2.85 -5.82
CA PHE A 65 4.05 -2.04 -6.89
C PHE A 65 5.15 -1.10 -7.42
N LYS A 66 5.55 -1.32 -8.65
CA LYS A 66 6.56 -0.49 -9.37
C LYS A 66 7.84 -0.27 -8.56
N GLY A 67 8.31 -1.33 -7.89
CA GLY A 67 9.52 -1.29 -7.07
C GLY A 67 9.32 -0.78 -5.66
N TYR A 68 8.09 -0.35 -5.31
CA TYR A 68 7.76 0.04 -3.94
C TYR A 68 7.14 -1.12 -3.19
N THR A 69 7.41 -1.17 -1.89
CA THR A 69 6.79 -2.13 -0.98
C THR A 69 5.71 -1.41 -0.16
N ILE A 70 4.51 -1.96 -0.16
CA ILE A 70 3.38 -1.42 0.58
C ILE A 70 2.89 -2.50 1.54
N PRO A 71 3.38 -2.53 2.79
CA PRO A 71 2.91 -3.50 3.77
C PRO A 71 1.50 -3.16 4.23
N TYR A 72 0.69 -4.21 4.42
CA TYR A 72 -0.67 -4.06 4.92
C TYR A 72 -1.00 -5.17 5.91
N LEU A 73 -1.77 -4.83 6.94
CA LEU A 73 -2.24 -5.76 7.97
C LEU A 73 -3.64 -6.24 7.59
N VAL A 74 -3.86 -7.55 7.65
CA VAL A 74 -5.19 -8.15 7.47
C VAL A 74 -5.75 -8.51 8.84
N ASP A 75 -6.83 -7.86 9.24
CA ASP A 75 -7.54 -8.15 10.49
C ASP A 75 -8.86 -8.84 10.13
N GLU A 76 -8.87 -10.17 10.21
CA GLU A 76 -10.03 -10.96 9.82
C GLU A 76 -11.19 -10.80 10.81
N GLU A 77 -10.91 -10.64 12.09
CA GLU A 77 -11.96 -10.46 13.09
C GLU A 77 -12.76 -9.19 12.86
N LYS A 78 -12.06 -8.11 12.54
CA LYS A 78 -12.69 -6.81 12.28
C LYS A 78 -13.06 -6.62 10.81
N GLU A 79 -12.72 -7.57 9.96
CA GLU A 79 -12.95 -7.53 8.52
C GLU A 79 -12.38 -6.25 7.89
N LEU A 80 -11.15 -5.91 8.26
CA LEU A 80 -10.49 -4.73 7.72
C LEU A 80 -9.05 -4.99 7.33
N ILE A 81 -8.56 -4.15 6.44
CA ILE A 81 -7.17 -4.11 6.02
C ILE A 81 -6.62 -2.73 6.37
N VAL A 82 -5.46 -2.70 7.03
CA VAL A 82 -4.78 -1.44 7.33
C VAL A 82 -3.53 -1.35 6.47
N VAL A 83 -3.47 -0.37 5.59
CA VAL A 83 -2.29 -0.11 4.77
C VAL A 83 -1.31 0.68 5.62
N LEU A 84 -0.14 0.08 5.90
CA LEU A 84 0.75 0.55 6.96
C LEU A 84 1.78 1.57 6.49
N ASP A 85 2.35 1.39 5.31
CA ASP A 85 3.47 2.21 4.87
C ASP A 85 3.68 2.04 3.36
N ILE A 86 4.57 2.85 2.80
CA ILE A 86 5.11 2.69 1.44
C ILE A 86 6.57 3.10 1.46
N PHE A 87 7.45 2.24 0.91
CA PHE A 87 8.88 2.53 0.82
C PHE A 87 9.52 1.74 -0.32
N LYS A 88 10.73 2.11 -0.66
CA LYS A 88 11.46 1.50 -1.77
C LYS A 88 12.59 0.59 -1.32
#